data_0c5b7858d6f23f7618d5b504d5df7d98
#
_entry.id   0c5b7858d6f23f7618d5b504d5df7d98
#
_cell.length_a   1.000
_cell.length_b   1.000
_cell.length_c   1.000
_cell.angle_alpha   90.00
_cell.angle_beta   90.00
_cell.angle_gamma   90.00
#
_symmetry.space_group_name_H-M   'P 1'
#
loop_
_entity.id
_entity.type
_entity.pdbx_description
1 polymer ?
#
loop_
_entity_poly.entity_id
_entity_poly.type
_entity_poly.pdbx_seq_one_letter_code
_entity_poly.pdbx_strand_id
1 'polypeptide(L)'
;MAKKLGLVVLMLMVAATMLLAGCGGKKEEKKAAAPKDGKKIVVYTSMKEVLIKGIVDGFKKANPGIEVDYQSAGAGKLMAKIAAERQSGKILADVIWTSEVPDFYKMKKEGILATYKSPVVKETVNPFNDYDGSFTAARLGTLGIIINT
;
A
#
# COMPACT_ATOMS: atom_id res chain seq x y z
N MET A 1 3.59 62.79 -17.41
CA MET A 1 2.92 61.61 -16.86
C MET A 1 3.11 60.36 -17.69
N ALA A 2 3.30 60.46 -19.00
CA ALA A 2 3.45 59.27 -19.88
C ALA A 2 4.72 58.40 -19.65
N LYS A 3 5.88 59.00 -19.24
CA LYS A 3 7.12 58.26 -18.97
C LYS A 3 7.07 57.36 -17.75
N LYS A 4 6.25 57.64 -16.73
CA LYS A 4 6.11 56.81 -15.54
C LYS A 4 5.19 55.59 -15.81
N LEU A 5 4.22 55.74 -16.72
CA LEU A 5 3.30 54.67 -17.07
C LEU A 5 4.01 53.58 -17.90
N GLY A 6 4.93 53.98 -18.80
CA GLY A 6 5.74 53.02 -19.59
C GLY A 6 6.65 52.16 -18.73
N LEU A 7 7.24 52.72 -17.65
CA LEU A 7 8.14 51.99 -16.75
C LEU A 7 7.38 50.92 -15.92
N VAL A 8 6.16 51.24 -15.51
CA VAL A 8 5.31 50.29 -14.74
C VAL A 8 4.82 49.13 -15.63
N VAL A 9 4.46 49.41 -16.87
CA VAL A 9 4.07 48.36 -17.85
C VAL A 9 5.25 47.46 -18.20
N LEU A 10 6.46 48.02 -18.32
CA LEU A 10 7.69 47.23 -18.58
C LEU A 10 8.03 46.37 -17.37
N MET A 11 7.90 46.83 -16.15
CA MET A 11 8.12 46.02 -14.93
C MET A 11 7.07 44.91 -14.78
N LEU A 12 5.82 45.13 -15.13
CA LEU A 12 4.79 44.09 -15.12
C LEU A 12 5.00 43.02 -16.17
N MET A 13 5.52 43.33 -17.36
CA MET A 13 5.88 42.33 -18.36
C MET A 13 7.08 41.49 -17.98
N VAL A 14 8.09 42.02 -17.29
CA VAL A 14 9.25 41.25 -16.82
C VAL A 14 8.87 40.32 -15.67
N ALA A 15 7.92 40.69 -14.81
CA ALA A 15 7.41 39.83 -13.75
C ALA A 15 6.61 38.60 -14.29
N ALA A 16 5.93 38.78 -15.42
CA ALA A 16 5.16 37.69 -16.04
C ALA A 16 6.02 36.62 -16.74
N THR A 17 7.25 36.95 -17.13
CA THR A 17 8.16 36.00 -17.82
C THR A 17 8.96 35.13 -16.86
N MET A 18 9.08 35.45 -15.57
CA MET A 18 9.80 34.62 -14.57
C MET A 18 8.95 33.49 -13.98
N LEU A 19 7.67 33.39 -14.28
CA LEU A 19 6.79 32.33 -13.79
C LEU A 19 6.79 31.06 -14.67
N LEU A 20 7.52 31.01 -15.78
CA LEU A 20 7.50 29.89 -16.72
C LEU A 20 8.79 29.03 -16.74
N ALA A 21 9.77 29.30 -15.87
CA ALA A 21 11.02 28.54 -15.80
C ALA A 21 11.09 27.60 -14.58
N GLY A 22 9.96 27.13 -14.10
CA GLY A 22 9.85 26.06 -13.12
C GLY A 22 9.91 24.69 -13.81
N CYS A 23 11.04 24.32 -14.40
CA CYS A 23 11.26 22.98 -14.91
C CYS A 23 11.53 22.03 -13.74
N GLY A 24 10.48 21.67 -13.02
CA GLY A 24 10.48 20.57 -12.07
C GLY A 24 10.53 19.27 -12.86
N GLY A 25 11.62 18.51 -12.69
CA GLY A 25 11.76 17.17 -13.26
C GLY A 25 10.54 16.32 -12.89
N LYS A 26 9.70 16.00 -13.85
CA LYS A 26 8.69 14.98 -13.76
C LYS A 26 9.37 13.64 -13.47
N LYS A 27 9.44 13.24 -12.20
CA LYS A 27 9.32 11.83 -11.92
C LYS A 27 7.95 11.45 -12.46
N GLU A 28 7.93 10.71 -13.53
CA GLU A 28 6.73 10.00 -13.95
C GLU A 28 6.37 9.03 -12.82
N GLU A 29 5.56 9.49 -11.87
CA GLU A 29 4.66 8.58 -11.19
C GLU A 29 3.83 7.96 -12.30
N LYS A 30 4.11 6.70 -12.62
CA LYS A 30 3.20 5.87 -13.40
C LYS A 30 1.88 5.90 -12.67
N LYS A 31 1.02 6.82 -13.09
CA LYS A 31 -0.38 6.86 -12.70
C LYS A 31 -0.93 5.52 -13.15
N ALA A 32 -1.09 4.60 -12.19
CA ALA A 32 -1.72 3.32 -12.45
C ALA A 32 -3.03 3.64 -13.16
N ALA A 33 -3.15 3.18 -14.40
CA ALA A 33 -4.39 3.33 -15.15
C ALA A 33 -5.51 2.70 -14.32
N ALA A 34 -6.59 3.44 -14.10
CA ALA A 34 -7.76 2.92 -13.44
C ALA A 34 -8.22 1.65 -14.19
N PRO A 35 -8.54 0.55 -13.50
CA PRO A 35 -8.91 -0.69 -14.14
C PRO A 35 -10.17 -0.47 -14.95
N LYS A 36 -10.12 -0.83 -16.22
CA LYS A 36 -11.29 -1.01 -17.06
C LYS A 36 -11.95 -2.31 -16.58
N ASP A 37 -13.05 -2.24 -15.87
CA ASP A 37 -13.96 -3.34 -15.47
C ASP A 37 -13.34 -4.66 -14.96
N GLY A 38 -12.07 -4.66 -14.55
CA GLY A 38 -11.38 -5.79 -13.95
C GLY A 38 -11.42 -5.72 -12.44
N LYS A 39 -11.67 -6.84 -11.77
CA LYS A 39 -11.51 -6.95 -10.30
C LYS A 39 -10.03 -6.77 -9.96
N LYS A 40 -9.72 -5.77 -9.15
CA LYS A 40 -8.35 -5.48 -8.68
C LYS A 40 -8.26 -5.68 -7.19
N ILE A 41 -7.21 -6.36 -6.74
CA ILE A 41 -6.88 -6.57 -5.33
C ILE A 41 -5.58 -5.83 -5.01
N VAL A 42 -5.55 -5.09 -3.92
CA VAL A 42 -4.37 -4.40 -3.39
C VAL A 42 -3.89 -5.09 -2.13
N VAL A 43 -2.64 -5.56 -2.14
CA VAL A 43 -2.03 -6.30 -1.03
C VAL A 43 -0.91 -5.48 -0.39
N TYR A 44 -0.99 -5.24 0.92
CA TYR A 44 0.14 -4.71 1.70
C TYR A 44 0.83 -5.85 2.43
N THR A 45 2.13 -6.02 2.24
CA THR A 45 2.85 -7.16 2.79
C THR A 45 4.24 -6.82 3.30
N SER A 46 4.64 -7.45 4.41
CA SER A 46 6.03 -7.42 4.90
C SER A 46 6.90 -8.53 4.28
N MET A 47 6.35 -9.31 3.39
CA MET A 47 7.07 -10.35 2.67
C MET A 47 8.06 -9.74 1.68
N LYS A 48 9.23 -10.37 1.52
CA LYS A 48 10.22 -9.95 0.50
C LYS A 48 9.60 -10.02 -0.90
N GLU A 49 9.95 -9.07 -1.74
CA GLU A 49 9.35 -8.92 -3.07
C GLU A 49 9.45 -10.17 -3.93
N VAL A 50 10.58 -10.88 -3.88
CA VAL A 50 10.78 -12.13 -4.63
C VAL A 50 9.76 -13.21 -4.26
N LEU A 51 9.35 -13.25 -2.98
CA LEU A 51 8.39 -14.24 -2.50
C LEU A 51 6.95 -13.86 -2.86
N ILE A 52 6.56 -12.62 -2.59
CA ILE A 52 5.19 -12.16 -2.91
C ILE A 52 4.93 -12.20 -4.41
N LYS A 53 5.93 -11.87 -5.23
CA LYS A 53 5.80 -11.96 -6.68
C LYS A 53 5.43 -13.37 -7.13
N GLY A 54 6.10 -14.39 -6.63
CA GLY A 54 5.79 -15.81 -6.98
C GLY A 54 4.36 -16.19 -6.60
N ILE A 55 3.89 -15.76 -5.42
CA ILE A 55 2.53 -16.00 -4.96
C ILE A 55 1.50 -15.29 -5.85
N VAL A 56 1.74 -14.03 -6.17
CA VAL A 56 0.86 -13.23 -7.05
C VAL A 56 0.80 -13.82 -8.45
N ASP A 57 1.93 -14.25 -9.00
CA ASP A 57 1.98 -14.89 -10.33
C ASP A 57 1.18 -16.21 -10.32
N GLY A 58 1.29 -17.02 -9.26
CA GLY A 58 0.48 -18.21 -9.07
C GLY A 58 -1.01 -17.92 -8.95
N PHE A 59 -1.38 -16.91 -8.16
CA PHE A 59 -2.77 -16.50 -8.00
C PHE A 59 -3.39 -16.03 -9.32
N LYS A 60 -2.68 -15.19 -10.09
CA LYS A 60 -3.15 -14.70 -11.40
C LYS A 60 -3.38 -15.83 -12.41
N LYS A 61 -2.53 -16.87 -12.39
CA LYS A 61 -2.72 -18.06 -13.23
C LYS A 61 -4.00 -18.81 -12.86
N ALA A 62 -4.29 -18.95 -11.58
CA ALA A 62 -5.46 -19.64 -11.08
C ALA A 62 -6.75 -18.82 -11.23
N ASN A 63 -6.64 -17.48 -11.30
CA ASN A 63 -7.76 -16.55 -11.34
C ASN A 63 -7.60 -15.55 -12.48
N PRO A 64 -7.72 -15.98 -13.74
CA PRO A 64 -7.61 -15.08 -14.88
C PRO A 64 -8.69 -14.00 -14.82
N GLY A 65 -8.31 -12.74 -15.04
CA GLY A 65 -9.21 -11.58 -14.93
C GLY A 65 -9.20 -10.87 -13.58
N ILE A 66 -8.44 -11.36 -12.59
CA ILE A 66 -8.17 -10.61 -11.35
C ILE A 66 -6.77 -10.01 -11.42
N GLU A 67 -6.69 -8.69 -11.35
CA GLU A 67 -5.42 -7.99 -11.17
C GLU A 67 -5.03 -7.95 -9.69
N VAL A 68 -3.74 -8.12 -9.40
CA VAL A 68 -3.19 -7.98 -8.05
C VAL A 68 -2.04 -6.99 -8.09
N ASP A 69 -2.21 -5.89 -7.34
CA ASP A 69 -1.13 -4.99 -7.00
C ASP A 69 -0.65 -5.32 -5.59
N TYR A 70 0.65 -5.22 -5.34
CA TYR A 70 1.18 -5.38 -3.99
C TYR A 70 2.19 -4.29 -3.65
N GLN A 71 2.24 -3.94 -2.39
CA GLN A 71 3.27 -3.10 -1.81
C GLN A 71 4.04 -3.90 -0.75
N SER A 72 5.32 -4.18 -1.04
CA SER A 72 6.23 -4.83 -0.10
C SER A 72 7.02 -3.77 0.67
N ALA A 73 6.91 -3.78 2.00
CA ALA A 73 7.65 -2.90 2.91
C ALA A 73 7.72 -3.52 4.31
N GLY A 74 8.62 -3.04 5.17
CA GLY A 74 8.65 -3.49 6.56
C GLY A 74 7.33 -3.23 7.29
N ALA A 75 6.93 -4.13 8.21
CA ALA A 75 5.64 -4.08 8.90
C ALA A 75 5.35 -2.71 9.52
N GLY A 76 6.31 -2.10 10.23
CA GLY A 76 6.15 -0.77 10.81
C GLY A 76 5.84 0.33 9.79
N LYS A 77 6.45 0.29 8.59
CA LYS A 77 6.15 1.24 7.51
C LYS A 77 4.74 1.04 6.98
N LEU A 78 4.29 -0.21 6.86
CA LEU A 78 2.92 -0.53 6.42
C LEU A 78 1.90 -0.08 7.46
N MET A 79 2.16 -0.28 8.75
CA MET A 79 1.28 0.19 9.82
C MET A 79 1.15 1.71 9.84
N ALA A 80 2.26 2.44 9.67
CA ALA A 80 2.23 3.90 9.56
C ALA A 80 1.42 4.37 8.33
N LYS A 81 1.57 3.69 7.20
CA LYS A 81 0.78 3.96 5.99
C LYS A 81 -0.71 3.72 6.21
N ILE A 82 -1.08 2.57 6.78
CA ILE A 82 -2.48 2.24 7.08
C ILE A 82 -3.10 3.28 8.04
N ALA A 83 -2.34 3.71 9.06
CA ALA A 83 -2.80 4.75 9.97
C ALA A 83 -3.04 6.10 9.26
N ALA A 84 -2.15 6.52 8.37
CA ALA A 84 -2.30 7.74 7.58
C ALA A 84 -3.50 7.65 6.61
N GLU A 85 -3.67 6.52 5.93
CA GLU A 85 -4.80 6.26 5.04
C GLU A 85 -6.12 6.27 5.80
N ARG A 86 -6.16 5.67 6.99
CA ARG A 86 -7.34 5.72 7.86
C ARG A 86 -7.69 7.15 8.27
N GLN A 87 -6.71 7.97 8.62
CA GLN A 87 -6.93 9.39 8.95
C GLN A 87 -7.49 10.17 7.76
N SER A 88 -7.12 9.82 6.54
CA SER A 88 -7.67 10.39 5.31
C SER A 88 -9.04 9.79 4.90
N GLY A 89 -9.57 8.88 5.69
CA GLY A 89 -10.92 8.30 5.52
C GLY A 89 -10.99 7.06 4.67
N LYS A 90 -9.87 6.57 4.09
CA LYS A 90 -9.89 5.38 3.25
C LYS A 90 -8.57 4.61 3.30
N ILE A 91 -8.62 3.36 3.74
CA ILE A 91 -7.52 2.39 3.60
C ILE A 91 -7.60 1.80 2.19
N LEU A 92 -6.46 1.77 1.49
CA LEU A 92 -6.40 1.33 0.09
C LEU A 92 -6.11 -0.17 -0.05
N ALA A 93 -5.65 -0.83 1.02
CA ALA A 93 -5.40 -2.26 1.00
C ALA A 93 -6.70 -3.06 1.12
N ASP A 94 -6.86 -4.06 0.26
CA ASP A 94 -7.89 -5.10 0.38
C ASP A 94 -7.39 -6.27 1.24
N VAL A 95 -6.07 -6.52 1.23
CA VAL A 95 -5.42 -7.57 2.01
C VAL A 95 -4.19 -7.03 2.70
N ILE A 96 -4.06 -7.29 4.00
CA ILE A 96 -2.87 -6.99 4.81
C ILE A 96 -2.21 -8.32 5.19
N TRP A 97 -0.97 -8.52 4.75
CA TRP A 97 -0.23 -9.75 4.99
C TRP A 97 1.13 -9.45 5.61
N THR A 98 1.17 -9.39 6.93
CA THR A 98 2.39 -9.12 7.69
C THR A 98 2.69 -10.24 8.68
N SER A 99 3.85 -10.20 9.33
CA SER A 99 4.30 -11.20 10.31
C SER A 99 3.93 -10.85 11.75
N GLU A 100 3.51 -9.62 12.02
CA GLU A 100 3.35 -9.10 13.37
C GLU A 100 1.91 -9.33 13.87
N VAL A 101 1.69 -10.43 14.57
CA VAL A 101 0.37 -10.79 15.13
C VAL A 101 -0.24 -9.72 16.02
N PRO A 102 0.52 -9.02 16.90
CA PRO A 102 -0.02 -7.93 17.71
C PRO A 102 -0.68 -6.81 16.92
N ASP A 103 -0.17 -6.51 15.72
CA ASP A 103 -0.74 -5.48 14.84
C ASP A 103 -2.16 -5.85 14.38
N PHE A 104 -2.43 -7.13 14.15
CA PHE A 104 -3.77 -7.60 13.77
C PHE A 104 -4.77 -7.44 14.91
N TYR A 105 -4.40 -7.73 16.14
CA TYR A 105 -5.26 -7.47 17.31
C TYR A 105 -5.58 -5.99 17.46
N LYS A 106 -4.58 -5.12 17.23
CA LYS A 106 -4.79 -3.67 17.24
C LYS A 106 -5.74 -3.25 16.13
N MET A 107 -5.49 -3.67 14.88
CA MET A 107 -6.34 -3.34 13.73
C MET A 107 -7.77 -3.86 13.92
N LYS A 108 -7.94 -5.05 14.50
CA LYS A 108 -9.24 -5.60 14.86
C LYS A 108 -9.97 -4.69 15.85
N LYS A 109 -9.33 -4.33 16.96
CA LYS A 109 -9.88 -3.41 17.98
C LYS A 109 -10.28 -2.05 17.38
N GLU A 110 -9.55 -1.61 16.39
CA GLU A 110 -9.79 -0.35 15.69
C GLU A 110 -10.84 -0.45 14.57
N GLY A 111 -11.42 -1.63 14.33
CA GLY A 111 -12.44 -1.85 13.30
C GLY A 111 -11.91 -1.77 11.86
N ILE A 112 -10.59 -1.99 11.67
CA ILE A 112 -9.96 -1.96 10.34
C ILE A 112 -10.20 -3.26 9.58
N LEU A 113 -10.25 -4.40 10.30
CA LEU A 113 -10.34 -5.72 9.69
C LEU A 113 -11.79 -6.12 9.46
N ALA A 114 -12.09 -6.61 8.27
CA ALA A 114 -13.33 -7.29 7.98
C ALA A 114 -13.31 -8.73 8.54
N THR A 115 -14.46 -9.27 8.89
CA THR A 115 -14.59 -10.68 9.31
C THR A 115 -14.87 -11.56 8.11
N TYR A 116 -14.03 -12.59 7.93
CA TYR A 116 -14.20 -13.59 6.89
C TYR A 116 -13.69 -14.96 7.33
N LYS A 117 -14.59 -15.92 7.44
CA LYS A 117 -14.22 -17.31 7.75
C LYS A 117 -13.94 -18.06 6.46
N SER A 118 -12.67 -18.21 6.13
CA SER A 118 -12.29 -18.98 4.96
C SER A 118 -12.74 -20.44 5.08
N PRO A 119 -13.29 -21.04 4.03
CA PRO A 119 -13.66 -22.46 4.04
C PRO A 119 -12.45 -23.38 4.24
N VAL A 120 -11.25 -22.93 3.83
CA VAL A 120 -10.00 -23.68 4.00
C VAL A 120 -9.28 -23.41 5.34
N VAL A 121 -9.89 -22.68 6.26
CA VAL A 121 -9.27 -22.36 7.56
C VAL A 121 -8.91 -23.61 8.38
N LYS A 122 -9.63 -24.73 8.18
CA LYS A 122 -9.34 -26.00 8.83
C LYS A 122 -8.04 -26.64 8.36
N GLU A 123 -7.60 -26.29 7.17
CA GLU A 123 -6.37 -26.77 6.54
C GLU A 123 -5.17 -25.86 6.85
N THR A 124 -5.44 -24.69 7.43
CA THR A 124 -4.40 -23.73 7.82
C THR A 124 -3.90 -23.96 9.23
N VAL A 125 -2.79 -23.33 9.58
CA VAL A 125 -2.18 -23.48 10.89
C VAL A 125 -3.06 -22.88 11.98
N ASN A 126 -3.81 -23.73 12.62
CA ASN A 126 -4.63 -23.46 13.79
C ASN A 126 -3.75 -23.72 15.03
N PRO A 127 -3.33 -22.91 15.90
CA PRO A 127 -4.10 -22.01 16.73
C PRO A 127 -3.87 -20.52 16.48
N PHE A 128 -3.29 -20.14 15.38
CA PHE A 128 -2.94 -18.74 15.09
C PHE A 128 -4.02 -17.97 14.33
N ASN A 129 -5.19 -18.57 14.16
CA ASN A 129 -6.34 -17.93 13.54
C ASN A 129 -7.22 -17.26 14.60
N ASP A 130 -7.81 -16.12 14.27
CA ASP A 130 -8.81 -15.52 15.15
C ASP A 130 -10.18 -16.22 14.95
N TYR A 131 -10.87 -16.46 16.07
CA TYR A 131 -12.13 -17.22 16.08
C TYR A 131 -13.26 -16.57 15.29
N ASP A 132 -13.28 -15.25 15.21
CA ASP A 132 -14.29 -14.51 14.45
C ASP A 132 -13.95 -14.36 12.97
N GLY A 133 -12.76 -14.78 12.55
CA GLY A 133 -12.29 -14.66 11.17
C GLY A 133 -11.76 -13.29 10.81
N SER A 134 -11.37 -12.45 11.78
CA SER A 134 -10.76 -11.15 11.51
C SER A 134 -9.38 -11.29 10.88
N PHE A 135 -8.64 -12.34 11.20
CA PHE A 135 -7.36 -12.69 10.56
C PHE A 135 -7.09 -14.19 10.63
N THR A 136 -6.22 -14.64 9.75
CA THR A 136 -5.85 -16.07 9.60
C THR A 136 -4.35 -16.18 9.36
N ALA A 137 -3.70 -17.13 10.02
CA ALA A 137 -2.31 -17.45 9.77
C ALA A 137 -2.17 -18.22 8.44
N ALA A 138 -1.32 -17.71 7.55
CA ALA A 138 -1.03 -18.34 6.26
C ALA A 138 0.40 -18.90 6.18
N ARG A 139 1.27 -18.54 7.15
CA ARG A 139 2.67 -18.98 7.20
C ARG A 139 3.20 -18.90 8.62
N LEU A 140 4.01 -19.88 9.00
CA LEU A 140 4.83 -19.84 10.22
C LEU A 140 6.26 -19.43 9.87
N GLY A 141 6.84 -18.56 10.68
CA GLY A 141 8.26 -18.27 10.71
C GLY A 141 8.88 -18.80 12.00
N THR A 142 10.05 -19.44 11.89
CA THR A 142 10.83 -19.85 13.05
C THR A 142 12.00 -18.91 13.25
N LEU A 143 12.20 -18.45 14.48
CA LEU A 143 13.38 -17.69 14.89
C LEU A 143 14.34 -18.64 15.62
N GLY A 144 15.59 -18.66 15.21
CA GLY A 144 16.66 -19.43 15.87
C GLY A 144 17.81 -18.51 16.29
N ILE A 145 18.45 -18.83 17.40
CA ILE A 145 19.68 -18.18 17.85
C ILE A 145 20.82 -19.16 17.61
N ILE A 146 21.83 -18.71 16.88
CA ILE A 146 23.06 -19.47 16.67
C ILE A 146 24.14 -18.83 17.54
N ILE A 147 24.77 -19.62 18.40
CA ILE A 147 25.92 -19.20 19.20
C ILE A 147 27.16 -19.93 18.70
N ASN A 148 28.27 -19.20 18.61
CA ASN A 148 29.57 -19.80 18.36
C ASN A 148 30.14 -20.29 19.69
N THR A 149 30.53 -21.58 19.78
CA THR A 149 31.17 -22.21 20.97
C THR A 149 32.67 -22.36 20.75
#